data_c55e35396dc4c0f13616df2b32015590
#
_entry.id   c55e35396dc4c0f13616df2b32015590
#
_cell.length_a   1.000
_cell.length_b   1.000
_cell.length_c   1.000
_cell.angle_alpha   90.00
_cell.angle_beta   90.00
_cell.angle_gamma   90.00
#
_symmetry.space_group_name_H-M   'P 1'
#
loop_
_entity.id
_entity.type
_entity.pdbx_description
1 polymer ?
#
loop_
_entity_poly.entity_id
_entity_poly.type
_entity_poly.pdbx_seq_one_letter_code
_entity_poly.pdbx_strand_id
1 'polypeptide(L)'
;MTLEDLVRHFTEASISGASKTQVRRHFKKIYNLNDLQLDKLQKLSEFNKKPKKINYKKFYKNNITKKAQRIYYPLTQLYKKENFLSDEECNKLISMISRSLRPSTVADDGDTCLVNDYRTSSTSDLNYFIDPFYLSIDKKILNLMQLDPFLGETMQAQKYEVGQYYKEHYDFFSPFNHEFKTYCEWMGQRTWTTMIYLNDVEKGGETYFKYLNLKIKPKKGLLIGWNNLYSNGFPNYKTMHEALPPLKGEKYIITKWWRSWSLI
;
A
#
# COMPACT_ATOMS: atom_id res chain seq x y z
N MET A 1 0.12 -4.30 -14.33
CA MET A 1 -0.45 -5.43 -13.60
C MET A 1 0.54 -5.81 -12.51
N THR A 2 0.12 -5.84 -11.27
CA THR A 2 0.97 -6.19 -10.12
C THR A 2 1.13 -7.71 -10.01
N LEU A 3 2.07 -8.19 -9.18
CA LEU A 3 2.16 -9.62 -8.86
C LEU A 3 0.86 -10.10 -8.18
N GLU A 4 0.30 -9.25 -7.33
CA GLU A 4 -0.97 -9.52 -6.63
C GLU A 4 -2.12 -9.72 -7.61
N ASP A 5 -2.24 -8.85 -8.62
CA ASP A 5 -3.23 -9.02 -9.69
C ASP A 5 -3.00 -10.32 -10.45
N LEU A 6 -1.74 -10.63 -10.74
CA LEU A 6 -1.38 -11.84 -11.47
C LEU A 6 -1.72 -13.11 -10.67
N VAL A 7 -1.43 -13.12 -9.36
CA VAL A 7 -1.77 -14.22 -8.46
C VAL A 7 -3.28 -14.35 -8.32
N ARG A 8 -3.99 -13.24 -8.14
CA ARG A 8 -5.45 -13.22 -8.08
C ARG A 8 -6.05 -13.86 -9.33
N HIS A 9 -5.68 -13.38 -10.52
CA HIS A 9 -6.16 -13.95 -11.78
C HIS A 9 -5.82 -15.43 -11.92
N PHE A 10 -4.60 -15.83 -11.51
CA PHE A 10 -4.19 -17.24 -11.55
C PHE A 10 -5.05 -18.10 -10.61
N THR A 11 -5.34 -17.60 -9.42
CA THR A 11 -6.19 -18.25 -8.43
C THR A 11 -7.62 -18.37 -8.95
N GLU A 12 -8.20 -17.28 -9.44
CA GLU A 12 -9.55 -17.26 -10.04
C GLU A 12 -9.67 -18.26 -11.19
N ALA A 13 -8.70 -18.26 -12.10
CA ALA A 13 -8.66 -19.23 -13.20
C ALA A 13 -8.53 -20.69 -12.69
N SER A 14 -7.79 -20.90 -11.59
CA SER A 14 -7.61 -22.23 -11.01
C SER A 14 -8.87 -22.76 -10.30
N ILE A 15 -9.70 -21.89 -9.75
CA ILE A 15 -10.97 -22.27 -9.08
C ILE A 15 -12.16 -22.29 -10.05
N SER A 16 -12.04 -21.73 -11.26
CA SER A 16 -13.10 -21.70 -12.28
C SER A 16 -13.37 -23.06 -12.97
N GLY A 17 -12.70 -24.13 -12.53
CA GLY A 17 -12.84 -25.48 -13.11
C GLY A 17 -11.90 -25.77 -14.27
N ALA A 18 -11.05 -24.84 -14.69
CA ALA A 18 -10.02 -25.10 -15.67
C ALA A 18 -8.92 -26.02 -15.10
N SER A 19 -8.39 -26.95 -15.93
CA SER A 19 -7.27 -27.79 -15.48
C SER A 19 -5.99 -26.94 -15.25
N LYS A 20 -5.13 -27.40 -14.34
CA LYS A 20 -3.83 -26.74 -14.08
C LYS A 20 -3.04 -26.47 -15.36
N THR A 21 -3.03 -27.40 -16.29
CA THR A 21 -2.36 -27.28 -17.59
C THR A 21 -2.97 -26.17 -18.45
N GLN A 22 -4.29 -26.04 -18.46
CA GLN A 22 -4.99 -24.97 -19.20
C GLN A 22 -4.68 -23.60 -18.61
N VAL A 23 -4.74 -23.46 -17.29
CA VAL A 23 -4.40 -22.22 -16.59
C VAL A 23 -2.95 -21.83 -16.88
N ARG A 24 -1.99 -22.73 -16.69
CA ARG A 24 -0.56 -22.47 -16.97
C ARG A 24 -0.33 -22.06 -18.42
N ARG A 25 -0.94 -22.75 -19.39
CA ARG A 25 -0.80 -22.41 -20.82
C ARG A 25 -1.36 -21.03 -21.13
N HIS A 26 -2.49 -20.69 -20.57
CA HIS A 26 -3.13 -19.38 -20.70
C HIS A 26 -2.22 -18.28 -20.17
N PHE A 27 -1.73 -18.43 -18.94
CA PHE A 27 -0.86 -17.43 -18.29
C PHE A 27 0.50 -17.30 -18.99
N LYS A 28 1.08 -18.41 -19.45
CA LYS A 28 2.31 -18.39 -20.26
C LYS A 28 2.13 -17.56 -21.53
N LYS A 29 0.98 -17.72 -22.20
CA LYS A 29 0.68 -17.02 -23.47
C LYS A 29 0.35 -15.55 -23.28
N ILE A 30 -0.51 -15.21 -22.31
CA ILE A 30 -1.01 -13.84 -22.13
C ILE A 30 0.00 -12.94 -21.44
N TYR A 31 0.70 -13.48 -20.45
CA TYR A 31 1.61 -12.69 -19.60
C TYR A 31 3.09 -12.95 -19.87
N ASN A 32 3.39 -13.73 -20.91
CA ASN A 32 4.75 -14.10 -21.32
C ASN A 32 5.62 -14.63 -20.16
N LEU A 33 5.05 -15.48 -19.31
CA LEU A 33 5.71 -16.03 -18.13
C LEU A 33 6.49 -17.29 -18.49
N ASN A 34 7.68 -17.45 -17.88
CA ASN A 34 8.44 -18.69 -17.95
C ASN A 34 7.92 -19.72 -16.92
N ASP A 35 8.41 -20.96 -17.02
CA ASP A 35 7.92 -22.05 -16.18
C ASP A 35 8.24 -21.84 -14.70
N LEU A 36 9.39 -21.23 -14.35
CA LEU A 36 9.75 -20.90 -12.97
C LEU A 36 8.79 -19.88 -12.36
N GLN A 37 8.39 -18.86 -13.13
CA GLN A 37 7.41 -17.86 -12.71
C GLN A 37 6.03 -18.50 -12.53
N LEU A 38 5.63 -19.41 -13.43
CA LEU A 38 4.38 -20.15 -13.31
C LEU A 38 4.36 -21.09 -12.10
N ASP A 39 5.50 -21.75 -11.79
CA ASP A 39 5.62 -22.58 -10.60
C ASP A 39 5.50 -21.74 -9.32
N LYS A 40 6.09 -20.55 -9.32
CA LYS A 40 5.95 -19.61 -8.23
C LYS A 40 4.51 -19.14 -8.06
N LEU A 41 3.84 -18.75 -9.15
CA LEU A 41 2.42 -18.38 -9.13
C LEU A 41 1.54 -19.51 -8.64
N GLN A 42 1.77 -20.73 -9.11
CA GLN A 42 1.03 -21.91 -8.68
C GLN A 42 1.21 -22.16 -7.18
N LYS A 43 2.45 -22.17 -6.69
CA LYS A 43 2.71 -22.30 -5.26
C LYS A 43 2.00 -21.20 -4.45
N LEU A 44 2.09 -19.96 -4.90
CA LEU A 44 1.41 -18.85 -4.28
C LEU A 44 -0.11 -19.04 -4.26
N SER A 45 -0.72 -19.54 -5.32
CA SER A 45 -2.16 -19.84 -5.39
C SER A 45 -2.60 -21.05 -4.54
N GLU A 46 -1.72 -22.01 -4.29
CA GLU A 46 -1.99 -23.21 -3.47
C GLU A 46 -1.87 -22.93 -1.96
N PHE A 47 -1.07 -21.95 -1.56
CA PHE A 47 -0.95 -21.51 -0.16
C PHE A 47 -2.20 -20.78 0.37
N ASN A 48 -3.20 -20.59 -0.45
CA ASN A 48 -4.28 -19.64 -0.28
C ASN A 48 -5.51 -20.23 0.38
N LYS A 49 -5.38 -20.62 1.64
CA LYS A 49 -6.56 -20.81 2.49
C LYS A 49 -6.64 -19.68 3.50
N LYS A 50 -7.73 -18.91 3.44
CA LYS A 50 -8.06 -17.94 4.49
C LYS A 50 -7.81 -18.57 5.86
N PRO A 51 -6.95 -18.00 6.70
CA PRO A 51 -6.66 -18.59 8.00
C PRO A 51 -7.93 -18.66 8.84
N LYS A 52 -8.21 -19.79 9.47
CA LYS A 52 -9.38 -19.97 10.35
C LYS A 52 -9.41 -18.93 11.47
N LYS A 53 -8.24 -18.45 11.91
CA LYS A 53 -8.10 -17.44 12.96
C LYS A 53 -6.88 -16.57 12.69
N ILE A 54 -7.07 -15.25 12.62
CA ILE A 54 -5.99 -14.27 12.42
C ILE A 54 -5.52 -13.79 13.80
N ASN A 55 -4.20 -13.86 14.02
CA ASN A 55 -3.61 -13.31 15.23
C ASN A 55 -3.24 -11.83 15.04
N TYR A 56 -4.20 -10.93 15.27
CA TYR A 56 -3.97 -9.49 15.14
C TYR A 56 -2.95 -8.92 16.14
N LYS A 57 -2.70 -9.57 17.27
CA LYS A 57 -1.71 -9.12 18.26
C LYS A 57 -0.29 -9.07 17.69
N LYS A 58 0.04 -9.95 16.73
CA LYS A 58 1.36 -9.93 16.06
C LYS A 58 1.60 -8.64 15.27
N PHE A 59 0.55 -8.09 14.65
CA PHE A 59 0.63 -6.82 13.93
C PHE A 59 0.74 -5.63 14.87
N TYR A 60 0.18 -5.73 16.07
CA TYR A 60 0.25 -4.67 17.06
C TYR A 60 1.64 -4.51 17.69
N LYS A 61 2.48 -5.54 17.66
CA LYS A 61 3.83 -5.59 18.23
C LYS A 61 4.93 -5.72 17.16
N ASN A 62 4.77 -5.07 16.01
CA ASN A 62 5.80 -5.17 14.97
C ASN A 62 7.06 -4.35 15.29
N ASN A 63 8.08 -4.47 14.42
CA ASN A 63 9.41 -3.93 14.70
C ASN A 63 9.51 -2.40 14.58
N ILE A 64 8.61 -1.74 13.83
CA ILE A 64 8.57 -0.27 13.74
C ILE A 64 8.43 0.37 15.11
N THR A 65 7.77 -0.31 16.04
CA THR A 65 7.56 0.15 17.43
C THR A 65 8.88 0.30 18.21
N LYS A 66 9.95 -0.36 17.75
CA LYS A 66 11.29 -0.33 18.37
C LYS A 66 12.27 0.55 17.62
N LYS A 67 12.11 0.71 16.29
CA LYS A 67 13.09 1.36 15.42
C LYS A 67 12.67 2.74 14.91
N ALA A 68 11.46 3.18 15.23
CA ALA A 68 10.94 4.49 14.86
C ALA A 68 10.46 5.25 16.08
N GLN A 69 10.46 6.57 16.01
CA GLN A 69 9.95 7.43 17.07
C GLN A 69 8.43 7.37 17.09
N ARG A 70 7.85 7.03 18.23
CA ARG A 70 6.40 7.06 18.42
C ARG A 70 5.91 8.50 18.49
N ILE A 71 4.86 8.80 17.73
CA ILE A 71 4.04 9.99 17.94
C ILE A 71 2.92 9.55 18.87
N TYR A 72 2.92 10.05 20.09
CA TYR A 72 2.03 9.54 21.14
C TYR A 72 0.61 10.09 21.00
N TYR A 73 -0.33 9.19 20.80
CA TYR A 73 -1.76 9.41 20.96
C TYR A 73 -2.39 8.18 21.63
N PRO A 74 -3.33 8.38 22.57
CA PRO A 74 -4.03 7.26 23.18
C PRO A 74 -4.72 6.37 22.12
N LEU A 75 -4.58 5.06 22.26
CA LEU A 75 -5.21 4.05 21.39
C LEU A 75 -4.82 4.10 19.90
N THR A 76 -3.81 4.89 19.54
CA THR A 76 -3.31 4.98 18.16
C THR A 76 -1.82 4.67 18.13
N GLN A 77 -1.43 3.77 17.23
CA GLN A 77 -0.04 3.49 16.92
C GLN A 77 0.36 4.29 15.68
N LEU A 78 1.09 5.36 15.90
CA LEU A 78 1.64 6.23 14.86
C LEU A 78 3.12 6.47 15.16
N TYR A 79 3.95 6.26 14.15
CA TYR A 79 5.41 6.34 14.26
C TYR A 79 5.99 7.16 13.13
N LYS A 80 7.14 7.80 13.39
CA LYS A 80 7.93 8.48 12.36
C LYS A 80 9.39 8.03 12.41
N LYS A 81 10.04 8.05 11.27
CA LYS A 81 11.47 7.81 11.14
C LYS A 81 12.06 8.82 10.17
N GLU A 82 12.83 9.74 10.71
CA GLU A 82 13.57 10.76 9.96
C GLU A 82 14.68 10.09 9.14
N ASN A 83 15.02 10.68 8.00
CA ASN A 83 16.11 10.22 7.13
C ASN A 83 16.04 8.73 6.80
N PHE A 84 14.83 8.21 6.56
CA PHE A 84 14.63 6.79 6.22
C PHE A 84 15.16 6.47 4.83
N LEU A 85 14.95 7.38 3.87
CA LEU A 85 15.59 7.36 2.56
C LEU A 85 16.61 8.50 2.46
N SER A 86 17.68 8.26 1.71
CA SER A 86 18.66 9.30 1.38
C SER A 86 18.12 10.27 0.32
N ASP A 87 18.79 11.40 0.18
CA ASP A 87 18.44 12.39 -0.84
C ASP A 87 18.54 11.82 -2.25
N GLU A 88 19.57 11.00 -2.52
CA GLU A 88 19.79 10.34 -3.80
C GLU A 88 18.67 9.35 -4.11
N GLU A 89 18.25 8.56 -3.11
CA GLU A 89 17.16 7.61 -3.27
C GLU A 89 15.84 8.33 -3.56
N CYS A 90 15.54 9.40 -2.84
CA CYS A 90 14.35 10.21 -3.06
C CYS A 90 14.36 10.84 -4.47
N ASN A 91 15.45 11.46 -4.88
CA ASN A 91 15.57 12.09 -6.19
C ASN A 91 15.43 11.06 -7.34
N LYS A 92 16.07 9.89 -7.20
CA LYS A 92 15.96 8.81 -8.17
C LYS A 92 14.53 8.31 -8.27
N LEU A 93 13.84 8.10 -7.14
CA LEU A 93 12.43 7.70 -7.12
C LEU A 93 11.55 8.72 -7.84
N ILE A 94 11.70 10.02 -7.56
CA ILE A 94 10.92 11.08 -8.22
C ILE A 94 11.13 11.04 -9.74
N SER A 95 12.37 10.92 -10.20
CA SER A 95 12.68 10.83 -11.63
C SER A 95 12.03 9.61 -12.30
N MET A 96 11.99 8.46 -11.62
CA MET A 96 11.38 7.24 -12.15
C MET A 96 9.85 7.34 -12.17
N ILE A 97 9.25 7.81 -11.06
CA ILE A 97 7.81 7.98 -10.88
C ILE A 97 7.24 8.93 -11.94
N SER A 98 7.90 10.03 -12.20
CA SER A 98 7.43 11.07 -13.14
C SER A 98 7.23 10.56 -14.57
N ARG A 99 7.81 9.41 -14.93
CA ARG A 99 7.69 8.79 -16.26
C ARG A 99 6.47 7.89 -16.42
N SER A 100 5.78 7.53 -15.32
CA SER A 100 4.72 6.52 -15.31
C SER A 100 3.47 6.96 -14.53
N LEU A 101 3.29 8.26 -14.39
CA LEU A 101 2.13 8.83 -13.70
C LEU A 101 0.85 8.64 -14.52
N ARG A 102 -0.22 8.29 -13.84
CA ARG A 102 -1.60 8.25 -14.34
C ARG A 102 -2.53 8.90 -13.31
N PRO A 103 -3.70 9.42 -13.71
CA PRO A 103 -4.69 9.89 -12.73
C PRO A 103 -4.95 8.83 -11.65
N SER A 104 -5.03 9.26 -10.39
CA SER A 104 -5.32 8.35 -9.30
C SER A 104 -6.78 7.92 -9.34
N THR A 105 -7.01 6.66 -8.93
CA THR A 105 -8.34 6.11 -8.73
C THR A 105 -8.60 5.89 -7.25
N VAL A 106 -9.85 5.82 -6.84
CA VAL A 106 -10.29 5.37 -5.52
C VAL A 106 -10.98 4.01 -5.67
N ALA A 107 -10.92 3.19 -4.63
CA ALA A 107 -11.80 2.03 -4.55
C ALA A 107 -13.22 2.55 -4.37
N ASP A 108 -14.12 2.25 -5.30
CA ASP A 108 -15.52 2.68 -5.26
C ASP A 108 -16.45 1.48 -5.43
N ASP A 109 -17.68 1.61 -4.94
CA ASP A 109 -18.71 0.55 -4.93
C ASP A 109 -19.26 0.18 -6.33
N GLY A 110 -18.75 0.75 -7.39
CA GLY A 110 -19.21 0.50 -8.76
C GLY A 110 -18.09 0.48 -9.80
N ASP A 111 -18.37 -0.18 -10.90
CA ASP A 111 -17.49 -0.54 -12.03
C ASP A 111 -16.81 0.64 -12.79
N THR A 112 -16.79 1.82 -12.24
CA THR A 112 -16.20 3.00 -12.90
C THR A 112 -15.08 3.60 -12.06
N CYS A 113 -13.84 3.34 -12.47
CA CYS A 113 -12.65 4.11 -12.13
C CYS A 113 -12.79 5.57 -12.63
N LEU A 114 -13.73 6.32 -12.12
CA LEU A 114 -13.85 7.72 -12.46
C LEU A 114 -12.79 8.54 -11.71
N VAL A 115 -12.13 9.43 -12.44
CA VAL A 115 -11.41 10.58 -11.86
C VAL A 115 -12.44 11.33 -11.02
N ASN A 116 -12.38 11.14 -9.71
CA ASN A 116 -13.39 11.61 -8.79
C ASN A 116 -12.82 12.84 -8.05
N ASP A 117 -13.66 13.82 -7.77
CA ASP A 117 -13.37 14.95 -6.89
C ASP A 117 -12.94 14.55 -5.47
N TYR A 118 -12.83 13.26 -5.19
CA TYR A 118 -12.38 12.71 -3.91
C TYR A 118 -10.86 12.60 -3.84
N ARG A 119 -10.20 12.28 -4.96
CA ARG A 119 -8.75 12.14 -5.08
C ARG A 119 -8.27 12.68 -6.42
N THR A 120 -7.56 13.81 -6.39
CA THR A 120 -7.13 14.54 -7.60
C THR A 120 -5.66 14.34 -7.96
N SER A 121 -4.92 13.53 -7.19
CA SER A 121 -3.50 13.22 -7.39
C SER A 121 -3.25 12.35 -8.62
N SER A 122 -1.97 12.20 -8.98
CA SER A 122 -1.51 11.19 -9.93
C SER A 122 -0.81 10.04 -9.21
N THR A 123 -0.90 8.84 -9.75
CA THR A 123 -0.37 7.60 -9.17
C THR A 123 0.57 6.88 -10.14
N SER A 124 1.60 6.22 -9.59
CA SER A 124 2.45 5.26 -10.27
C SER A 124 2.64 4.02 -9.38
N ASP A 125 2.44 2.83 -9.94
CA ASP A 125 2.67 1.57 -9.22
C ASP A 125 4.15 1.17 -9.33
N LEU A 126 4.81 0.99 -8.18
CA LEU A 126 6.25 0.71 -8.11
C LEU A 126 6.50 -0.81 -8.14
N ASN A 127 6.36 -1.37 -9.32
CA ASN A 127 6.53 -2.80 -9.50
C ASN A 127 8.01 -3.20 -9.50
N TYR A 128 8.43 -3.91 -8.45
CA TYR A 128 9.81 -4.38 -8.28
C TYR A 128 10.24 -5.46 -9.31
N PHE A 129 9.33 -6.03 -10.07
CA PHE A 129 9.67 -6.89 -11.21
C PHE A 129 10.15 -6.09 -12.42
N ILE A 130 9.79 -4.80 -12.48
CA ILE A 130 10.18 -3.91 -13.58
C ILE A 130 11.57 -3.32 -13.31
N ASP A 131 11.84 -2.93 -12.07
CA ASP A 131 13.12 -2.30 -11.72
C ASP A 131 13.63 -2.78 -10.34
N PRO A 132 14.88 -3.32 -10.29
CA PRO A 132 15.52 -3.77 -9.06
C PRO A 132 15.67 -2.67 -7.99
N PHE A 133 15.65 -1.40 -8.38
CA PHE A 133 15.72 -0.29 -7.43
C PHE A 133 14.48 -0.22 -6.57
N TYR A 134 13.29 -0.44 -7.15
CA TYR A 134 12.06 -0.53 -6.35
C TYR A 134 12.13 -1.67 -5.34
N LEU A 135 12.72 -2.81 -5.72
CA LEU A 135 12.96 -3.91 -4.78
C LEU A 135 13.90 -3.51 -3.63
N SER A 136 14.91 -2.68 -3.89
CA SER A 136 15.83 -2.21 -2.84
C SER A 136 15.13 -1.33 -1.82
N ILE A 137 14.23 -0.47 -2.25
CA ILE A 137 13.39 0.38 -1.39
C ILE A 137 12.41 -0.48 -0.60
N ASP A 138 11.76 -1.43 -1.27
CA ASP A 138 10.83 -2.35 -0.61
C ASP A 138 11.52 -3.15 0.50
N LYS A 139 12.73 -3.67 0.26
CA LYS A 139 13.55 -4.36 1.27
C LYS A 139 13.87 -3.48 2.48
N LYS A 140 14.10 -2.18 2.30
CA LYS A 140 14.29 -1.25 3.44
C LYS A 140 13.04 -1.16 4.30
N ILE A 141 11.86 -1.03 3.68
CA ILE A 141 10.58 -0.99 4.38
C ILE A 141 10.33 -2.33 5.10
N LEU A 142 10.55 -3.46 4.42
CA LEU A 142 10.46 -4.80 5.00
C LEU A 142 11.35 -4.96 6.24
N ASN A 143 12.61 -4.50 6.15
CA ASN A 143 13.56 -4.55 7.27
C ASN A 143 13.13 -3.67 8.46
N LEU A 144 12.44 -2.56 8.21
CA LEU A 144 11.88 -1.74 9.28
C LEU A 144 10.67 -2.42 9.92
N MET A 145 9.76 -2.92 9.12
CA MET A 145 8.48 -3.46 9.58
C MET A 145 8.62 -4.85 10.17
N GLN A 146 9.49 -5.70 9.60
CA GLN A 146 9.64 -7.12 9.93
C GLN A 146 8.30 -7.87 9.96
N LEU A 147 7.43 -7.50 9.05
CA LEU A 147 6.23 -8.26 8.72
C LEU A 147 6.55 -9.22 7.59
N ASP A 148 5.72 -10.25 7.45
CA ASP A 148 5.85 -11.20 6.34
C ASP A 148 5.78 -10.43 5.01
N PRO A 149 6.77 -10.57 4.11
CA PRO A 149 6.77 -9.90 2.81
C PRO A 149 5.50 -10.17 1.99
N PHE A 150 4.94 -11.35 2.12
CA PHE A 150 3.71 -11.75 1.42
C PHE A 150 2.44 -11.04 1.90
N LEU A 151 2.51 -10.34 3.02
CA LEU A 151 1.40 -9.51 3.51
C LEU A 151 1.46 -8.07 2.97
N GLY A 152 2.55 -7.69 2.29
CA GLY A 152 2.74 -6.35 1.74
C GLY A 152 2.12 -6.20 0.36
N GLU A 153 1.27 -5.18 0.17
CA GLU A 153 0.84 -4.76 -1.17
C GLU A 153 2.02 -4.16 -1.94
N THR A 154 1.93 -4.12 -3.28
CA THR A 154 2.90 -3.37 -4.10
C THR A 154 2.93 -1.91 -3.66
N MET A 155 4.13 -1.32 -3.59
CA MET A 155 4.26 0.10 -3.28
C MET A 155 3.58 0.94 -4.35
N GLN A 156 2.91 1.99 -3.91
CA GLN A 156 2.26 2.96 -4.79
C GLN A 156 2.84 4.35 -4.53
N ALA A 157 3.30 5.01 -5.58
CA ALA A 157 3.71 6.40 -5.52
C ALA A 157 2.55 7.32 -5.89
N GLN A 158 2.53 8.51 -5.28
CA GLN A 158 1.58 9.57 -5.59
C GLN A 158 2.31 10.89 -5.78
N LYS A 159 1.87 11.65 -6.81
CA LYS A 159 2.22 13.04 -7.04
C LYS A 159 1.00 13.91 -6.78
N TYR A 160 1.20 15.01 -6.06
CA TYR A 160 0.22 16.06 -5.87
C TYR A 160 0.79 17.38 -6.38
N GLU A 161 0.15 17.99 -7.35
CA GLU A 161 0.42 19.35 -7.82
C GLU A 161 -0.30 20.36 -6.93
N VAL A 162 -0.02 21.67 -7.14
CA VAL A 162 -0.71 22.74 -6.42
C VAL A 162 -2.22 22.58 -6.53
N GLY A 163 -2.89 22.60 -5.39
CA GLY A 163 -4.35 22.45 -5.30
C GLY A 163 -4.85 21.01 -5.32
N GLN A 164 -4.04 20.01 -5.66
CA GLN A 164 -4.44 18.61 -5.64
C GLN A 164 -4.46 18.02 -4.22
N TYR A 165 -5.41 17.15 -3.96
CA TYR A 165 -5.69 16.62 -2.63
C TYR A 165 -6.18 15.16 -2.70
N TYR A 166 -6.27 14.54 -1.53
CA TYR A 166 -7.05 13.34 -1.27
C TYR A 166 -7.87 13.58 -0.02
N LYS A 167 -9.21 13.57 -0.15
CA LYS A 167 -10.14 13.84 0.95
C LYS A 167 -9.98 12.84 2.10
N GLU A 168 -10.67 13.10 3.19
CA GLU A 168 -10.69 12.27 4.39
C GLU A 168 -11.02 10.81 4.07
N HIS A 169 -10.14 9.89 4.44
CA HIS A 169 -10.33 8.47 4.20
C HIS A 169 -9.64 7.61 5.27
N TYR A 170 -9.96 6.35 5.24
CA TYR A 170 -9.28 5.29 5.97
C TYR A 170 -8.54 4.41 4.98
N ASP A 171 -7.41 3.84 5.41
CA ASP A 171 -6.72 2.82 4.62
C ASP A 171 -7.31 1.42 4.81
N PHE A 172 -7.98 1.18 5.92
CA PHE A 172 -8.74 -0.06 6.10
C PHE A 172 -10.05 -0.01 5.31
N PHE A 173 -10.54 -1.18 4.91
CA PHE A 173 -11.85 -1.32 4.28
C PHE A 173 -12.92 -1.44 5.36
N SER A 174 -13.96 -0.60 5.29
CA SER A 174 -15.04 -0.63 6.26
C SER A 174 -15.80 -1.98 6.19
N PRO A 175 -15.94 -2.71 7.33
CA PRO A 175 -16.70 -3.97 7.35
C PRO A 175 -18.17 -3.83 6.93
N PHE A 176 -18.67 -2.61 6.88
CA PHE A 176 -20.05 -2.30 6.53
C PHE A 176 -20.26 -1.96 5.06
N ASN A 177 -19.16 -1.80 4.29
CA ASN A 177 -19.20 -1.45 2.88
C ASN A 177 -18.96 -2.68 2.01
N HIS A 178 -19.47 -2.64 0.77
CA HIS A 178 -19.25 -3.68 -0.24
C HIS A 178 -17.76 -3.92 -0.53
N GLU A 179 -16.96 -2.88 -0.48
CA GLU A 179 -15.50 -2.93 -0.64
C GLU A 179 -14.81 -3.94 0.29
N PHE A 180 -15.34 -4.11 1.52
CA PHE A 180 -14.78 -5.11 2.44
C PHE A 180 -14.85 -6.52 1.85
N LYS A 181 -15.97 -6.90 1.26
CA LYS A 181 -16.12 -8.20 0.60
C LYS A 181 -15.17 -8.30 -0.60
N THR A 182 -15.16 -7.29 -1.43
CA THR A 182 -14.35 -7.26 -2.65
C THR A 182 -12.85 -7.35 -2.36
N TYR A 183 -12.34 -6.58 -1.40
CA TYR A 183 -10.91 -6.45 -1.18
C TYR A 183 -10.35 -7.24 0.01
N CYS A 184 -11.19 -7.61 0.99
CA CYS A 184 -10.71 -8.35 2.17
C CYS A 184 -10.95 -9.85 2.09
N GLU A 185 -11.83 -10.32 1.22
CA GLU A 185 -12.10 -11.75 1.06
C GLU A 185 -10.87 -12.50 0.53
N TRP A 186 -10.06 -11.82 -0.29
CA TRP A 186 -8.88 -12.37 -0.97
C TRP A 186 -7.55 -12.05 -0.30
N MET A 187 -7.43 -10.92 0.39
CA MET A 187 -6.16 -10.43 0.93
C MET A 187 -6.23 -10.01 2.40
N GLY A 188 -7.37 -10.22 3.04
CA GLY A 188 -7.59 -9.75 4.41
C GLY A 188 -7.62 -8.22 4.54
N GLN A 189 -7.76 -7.74 5.75
CA GLN A 189 -7.84 -6.32 6.06
C GLN A 189 -6.44 -5.66 6.05
N ARG A 190 -6.34 -4.40 5.66
CA ARG A 190 -5.13 -3.59 5.81
C ARG A 190 -4.85 -3.34 7.28
N THR A 191 -3.71 -3.82 7.75
CA THR A 191 -3.28 -3.71 9.16
C THR A 191 -2.40 -2.50 9.39
N TRP A 192 -1.39 -2.30 8.55
CA TRP A 192 -0.46 -1.19 8.63
C TRP A 192 -0.38 -0.43 7.32
N THR A 193 -0.11 0.85 7.44
CA THR A 193 0.34 1.72 6.35
C THR A 193 1.70 2.28 6.69
N THR A 194 2.59 2.30 5.72
CA THR A 194 3.82 3.08 5.72
C THR A 194 3.79 4.05 4.57
N MET A 195 4.11 5.31 4.83
CA MET A 195 4.18 6.37 3.82
C MET A 195 5.50 7.12 3.96
N ILE A 196 6.14 7.41 2.84
CA ILE A 196 7.43 8.10 2.78
C ILE A 196 7.27 9.36 1.94
N TYR A 197 7.67 10.50 2.47
CA TYR A 197 7.78 11.74 1.71
C TYR A 197 9.10 11.74 0.93
N LEU A 198 9.04 12.00 -0.37
CA LEU A 198 10.22 12.01 -1.24
C LEU A 198 10.84 13.39 -1.42
N ASN A 199 10.12 14.44 -1.04
CA ASN A 199 10.59 15.82 -1.11
C ASN A 199 9.99 16.67 0.01
N ASP A 200 10.63 17.81 0.25
CA ASP A 200 10.04 18.88 1.00
C ASP A 200 8.99 19.60 0.14
N VAL A 201 7.96 20.15 0.78
CA VAL A 201 6.96 21.00 0.13
C VAL A 201 7.07 22.40 0.71
N GLU A 202 7.17 23.39 -0.15
CA GLU A 202 7.43 24.78 0.26
C GLU A 202 6.29 25.32 1.13
N LYS A 203 5.02 25.04 0.74
CA LYS A 203 3.84 25.44 1.51
C LYS A 203 2.68 24.46 1.30
N GLY A 204 2.03 24.05 2.40
CA GLY A 204 0.92 23.09 2.36
C GLY A 204 1.39 21.65 2.20
N GLY A 205 0.52 20.78 1.69
CA GLY A 205 0.84 19.38 1.40
C GLY A 205 0.91 18.45 2.62
N GLU A 206 0.51 18.90 3.79
CA GLU A 206 0.54 18.10 5.02
C GLU A 206 -0.37 16.87 4.90
N THR A 207 0.00 15.80 5.62
CA THR A 207 -0.93 14.71 5.94
C THR A 207 -1.60 15.02 7.26
N TYR A 208 -2.91 15.18 7.24
CA TYR A 208 -3.71 15.60 8.39
C TYR A 208 -4.52 14.44 8.95
N PHE A 209 -4.19 14.01 10.16
CA PHE A 209 -4.96 13.05 10.94
C PHE A 209 -6.04 13.79 11.74
N LYS A 210 -7.26 13.77 11.24
CA LYS A 210 -8.36 14.61 11.72
C LYS A 210 -8.68 14.40 13.21
N TYR A 211 -8.90 13.14 13.63
CA TYR A 211 -9.25 12.84 15.02
C TYR A 211 -8.10 13.00 16.01
N LEU A 212 -6.88 13.12 15.51
CA LEU A 212 -5.69 13.40 16.31
C LEU A 212 -5.35 14.91 16.30
N ASN A 213 -6.03 15.72 15.49
CA ASN A 213 -5.69 17.10 15.19
C ASN A 213 -4.19 17.29 14.89
N LEU A 214 -3.64 16.35 14.11
CA LEU A 214 -2.21 16.27 13.82
C LEU A 214 -1.94 16.48 12.34
N LYS A 215 -1.18 17.53 12.02
CA LYS A 215 -0.64 17.78 10.68
C LYS A 215 0.83 17.40 10.64
N ILE A 216 1.19 16.51 9.71
CA ILE A 216 2.58 16.11 9.48
C ILE A 216 3.04 16.77 8.18
N LYS A 217 4.02 17.67 8.29
CA LYS A 217 4.60 18.34 7.12
C LYS A 217 5.42 17.36 6.29
N PRO A 218 5.33 17.43 4.96
CA PRO A 218 6.26 16.75 4.09
C PRO A 218 7.71 17.13 4.43
N LYS A 219 8.54 16.11 4.60
CA LYS A 219 9.98 16.25 4.79
C LYS A 219 10.67 15.15 4.01
N LYS A 220 11.61 15.51 3.18
CA LYS A 220 12.33 14.56 2.34
C LYS A 220 12.95 13.42 3.16
N GLY A 221 12.72 12.19 2.73
CA GLY A 221 13.20 10.98 3.40
C GLY A 221 12.46 10.62 4.69
N LEU A 222 11.44 11.38 5.13
CA LEU A 222 10.64 11.05 6.31
C LEU A 222 9.67 9.92 6.01
N LEU A 223 9.78 8.83 6.78
CA LEU A 223 8.76 7.79 6.83
C LEU A 223 7.81 8.03 8.00
N ILE A 224 6.52 7.87 7.76
CA ILE A 224 5.51 7.69 8.79
C ILE A 224 4.83 6.33 8.64
N GLY A 225 4.43 5.74 9.76
CA GLY A 225 3.71 4.45 9.74
C GLY A 225 2.65 4.41 10.81
N TRP A 226 1.46 3.87 10.47
CA TRP A 226 0.35 3.76 11.42
C TRP A 226 -0.37 2.43 11.30
N ASN A 227 -0.93 2.00 12.43
CA ASN A 227 -1.73 0.79 12.50
C ASN A 227 -3.20 1.13 12.29
N ASN A 228 -3.78 0.58 11.24
CA ASN A 228 -5.17 0.78 10.84
C ASN A 228 -6.16 0.02 11.73
N LEU A 229 -5.67 -0.90 12.57
CA LEU A 229 -6.51 -1.75 13.39
C LEU A 229 -6.11 -1.69 14.87
N TYR A 230 -7.04 -1.98 15.75
CA TYR A 230 -6.75 -2.30 17.14
C TYR A 230 -6.20 -3.73 17.29
N SER A 231 -5.67 -4.07 18.48
CA SER A 231 -5.08 -5.37 18.77
C SER A 231 -6.04 -6.56 18.66
N ASN A 232 -7.35 -6.29 18.67
CA ASN A 232 -8.41 -7.27 18.47
C ASN A 232 -8.85 -7.40 17.00
N GLY A 233 -8.25 -6.61 16.08
CA GLY A 233 -8.58 -6.61 14.66
C GLY A 233 -9.70 -5.69 14.22
N PHE A 234 -10.32 -4.96 15.14
CA PHE A 234 -11.31 -3.95 14.77
C PHE A 234 -10.65 -2.72 14.12
N PRO A 235 -11.33 -2.10 13.14
CA PRO A 235 -10.88 -0.86 12.52
C PRO A 235 -10.62 0.26 13.53
N ASN A 236 -9.51 0.95 13.37
CA ASN A 236 -9.16 2.11 14.18
C ASN A 236 -9.60 3.41 13.49
N TYR A 237 -10.80 3.85 13.74
CA TYR A 237 -11.36 5.07 13.14
C TYR A 237 -10.59 6.36 13.48
N LYS A 238 -9.70 6.32 14.48
CA LYS A 238 -8.83 7.46 14.79
C LYS A 238 -7.73 7.68 13.76
N THR A 239 -7.53 6.74 12.84
CA THR A 239 -6.56 6.86 11.73
C THR A 239 -7.12 7.55 10.50
N MET A 240 -8.34 8.12 10.55
CA MET A 240 -8.84 8.96 9.47
C MET A 240 -7.85 10.07 9.15
N HIS A 241 -7.49 10.17 7.90
CA HIS A 241 -6.53 11.16 7.43
C HIS A 241 -6.85 11.66 6.02
N GLU A 242 -6.26 12.79 5.68
CA GLU A 242 -6.36 13.40 4.36
C GLU A 242 -4.99 13.93 3.89
N ALA A 243 -4.82 14.03 2.60
CA ALA A 243 -3.70 14.74 2.01
C ALA A 243 -4.15 16.17 1.68
N LEU A 244 -3.70 17.13 2.49
CA LEU A 244 -3.94 18.54 2.23
C LEU A 244 -3.20 18.98 0.96
N PRO A 245 -3.75 19.91 0.19
CA PRO A 245 -3.15 20.38 -1.05
C PRO A 245 -1.82 21.09 -0.80
N PRO A 246 -0.81 20.84 -1.65
CA PRO A 246 0.29 21.79 -1.79
C PRO A 246 -0.26 23.16 -2.20
N LEU A 247 0.18 24.20 -1.52
CA LEU A 247 -0.13 25.60 -1.85
C LEU A 247 0.99 26.23 -2.68
N LYS A 248 2.21 25.66 -2.58
CA LYS A 248 3.37 26.01 -3.40
C LYS A 248 4.32 24.81 -3.47
N GLY A 249 4.81 24.50 -4.65
CA GLY A 249 5.61 23.31 -4.93
C GLY A 249 4.74 22.07 -5.20
N GLU A 250 5.38 20.94 -5.37
CA GLU A 250 4.75 19.62 -5.60
C GLU A 250 5.05 18.69 -4.43
N LYS A 251 4.18 17.71 -4.20
CA LYS A 251 4.40 16.65 -3.20
C LYS A 251 4.51 15.30 -3.86
N TYR A 252 5.58 14.57 -3.55
CA TYR A 252 5.76 13.17 -3.92
C TYR A 252 5.81 12.30 -2.68
N ILE A 253 5.07 11.20 -2.68
CA ILE A 253 5.07 10.20 -1.62
C ILE A 253 5.10 8.79 -2.20
N ILE A 254 5.52 7.83 -1.37
CA ILE A 254 5.32 6.40 -1.60
C ILE A 254 4.51 5.85 -0.45
N THR A 255 3.51 5.03 -0.76
CA THR A 255 2.70 4.33 0.24
C THR A 255 2.80 2.82 0.04
N LYS A 256 2.90 2.07 1.15
CA LYS A 256 2.81 0.62 1.18
C LYS A 256 1.85 0.20 2.28
N TRP A 257 0.93 -0.71 1.94
CA TRP A 257 -0.03 -1.30 2.85
C TRP A 257 0.33 -2.75 3.18
N TRP A 258 -0.11 -3.19 4.33
CA TRP A 258 0.11 -4.53 4.86
C TRP A 258 -1.22 -5.19 5.18
N ARG A 259 -1.40 -6.42 4.72
CA ARG A 259 -2.63 -7.19 4.90
C ARG A 259 -2.59 -8.06 6.15
N SER A 260 -3.75 -8.45 6.67
CA SER A 260 -3.83 -9.34 7.83
C SER A 260 -3.58 -10.80 7.48
N TRP A 261 -3.81 -11.16 6.26
CA TRP A 261 -3.44 -12.40 5.59
C TRP A 261 -3.33 -12.10 4.10
N SER A 262 -2.75 -13.01 3.35
CA SER A 262 -2.65 -12.85 1.90
C SER A 262 -2.94 -14.18 1.23
N LEU A 263 -3.47 -14.11 0.04
CA LEU A 263 -3.54 -15.22 -0.90
C LEU A 263 -2.18 -15.48 -1.58
N ILE A 264 -1.16 -14.73 -1.25
CA ILE A 264 0.17 -14.83 -1.83
C ILE A 264 1.09 -15.56 -0.87
#